data_0d5c53b0e5004d6274e1d84c71944dbc
#
_entry.id   0d5c53b0e5004d6274e1d84c71944dbc
#
_cell.length_a   1.000
_cell.length_b   1.000
_cell.length_c   1.000
_cell.angle_alpha   90.00
_cell.angle_beta   90.00
_cell.angle_gamma   90.00
#
_symmetry.space_group_name_H-M   'P 1'
#
loop_
_entity.id
_entity.type
_entity.pdbx_description
1 polymer ?
#
loop_
_entity_poly.entity_id
_entity_poly.type
_entity_poly.pdbx_seq_one_letter_code
_entity_poly.pdbx_strand_id
1 'polypeptide(L)'
;MAKKDTFEEYAQLEEYASAEDISRVRSELLTCPEINTSLAGTIVELDKNFAKSILITTSDMIIDEQGLIFDAFIFAAANYVAQASINKEFSVIIGSKCFFYAPLKLGDVLELEAHALFDETSKKRDVKVVGHVKEIKMFEATIQVVSTDEHIFKLKRPPLNAAKAGENSESPTGAVNPEAMASALAASLRK
;
A
#
# COMPACT_ATOMS: atom_id res chain seq x y z
N MET A 1 0.02 -9.83 -27.63
CA MET A 1 -1.19 -9.88 -26.80
C MET A 1 -1.33 -8.67 -25.89
N ALA A 2 -0.27 -7.98 -25.47
CA ALA A 2 -0.27 -6.89 -24.47
C ALA A 2 -1.03 -5.57 -24.83
N LYS A 3 -1.43 -5.34 -26.08
CA LYS A 3 -2.09 -4.06 -26.47
C LYS A 3 -3.61 -4.04 -26.33
N LYS A 4 -4.26 -5.20 -26.23
CA LYS A 4 -5.72 -5.28 -26.15
C LYS A 4 -6.22 -5.13 -24.73
N ASP A 5 -5.49 -5.70 -23.77
CA ASP A 5 -5.82 -5.67 -22.34
C ASP A 5 -5.76 -4.24 -21.78
N THR A 6 -4.78 -3.44 -22.22
CA THR A 6 -4.61 -2.04 -21.76
C THR A 6 -5.80 -1.14 -22.19
N PHE A 7 -6.40 -1.36 -23.33
CA PHE A 7 -7.50 -0.52 -23.83
C PHE A 7 -8.82 -0.83 -23.09
N GLU A 8 -9.05 -2.09 -22.77
CA GLU A 8 -10.22 -2.52 -21.97
C GLU A 8 -10.11 -2.04 -20.51
N GLU A 9 -8.90 -2.04 -19.96
CA GLU A 9 -8.59 -1.52 -18.62
C GLU A 9 -8.87 0.00 -18.52
N TYR A 10 -8.43 0.79 -19.52
CA TYR A 10 -8.73 2.23 -19.56
C TYR A 10 -10.23 2.52 -19.69
N ALA A 11 -10.95 1.76 -20.53
CA ALA A 11 -12.40 1.94 -20.70
C ALA A 11 -13.18 1.63 -19.41
N GLN A 12 -12.75 0.62 -18.64
CA GLN A 12 -13.34 0.32 -17.33
C GLN A 12 -13.02 1.40 -16.29
N LEU A 13 -11.80 1.95 -16.34
CA LEU A 13 -11.38 2.99 -15.40
C LEU A 13 -12.18 4.30 -15.60
N GLU A 14 -12.57 4.60 -16.85
CA GLU A 14 -13.40 5.78 -17.18
C GLU A 14 -14.80 5.74 -16.55
N GLU A 15 -15.32 4.56 -16.16
CA GLU A 15 -16.56 4.45 -15.39
C GLU A 15 -16.44 4.99 -13.96
N TYR A 16 -15.21 5.04 -13.41
CA TYR A 16 -14.94 5.44 -12.02
C TYR A 16 -14.34 6.84 -11.89
N ALA A 17 -13.61 7.31 -12.89
CA ALA A 17 -13.05 8.64 -12.90
C ALA A 17 -12.73 9.10 -14.33
N SER A 18 -12.89 10.40 -14.59
CA SER A 18 -12.52 10.96 -15.89
C SER A 18 -10.99 10.94 -16.09
N ALA A 19 -10.56 10.90 -17.35
CA ALA A 19 -9.13 10.98 -17.69
C ALA A 19 -8.46 12.27 -17.15
N GLU A 20 -9.24 13.37 -17.08
CA GLU A 20 -8.78 14.65 -16.53
C GLU A 20 -8.54 14.55 -15.01
N ASP A 21 -9.45 13.91 -14.26
CA ASP A 21 -9.31 13.71 -12.83
C ASP A 21 -8.13 12.81 -12.50
N ILE A 22 -7.96 11.71 -13.22
CA ILE A 22 -6.82 10.80 -13.07
C ILE A 22 -5.50 11.55 -13.33
N SER A 23 -5.45 12.38 -14.37
CA SER A 23 -4.26 13.17 -14.70
C SER A 23 -3.96 14.20 -13.62
N ARG A 24 -4.97 14.87 -13.08
CA ARG A 24 -4.84 15.81 -11.96
C ARG A 24 -4.30 15.11 -10.71
N VAL A 25 -4.94 14.01 -10.29
CA VAL A 25 -4.51 13.22 -9.12
C VAL A 25 -3.06 12.76 -9.28
N ARG A 26 -2.69 12.27 -10.47
CA ARG A 26 -1.33 11.84 -10.77
C ARG A 26 -0.30 12.96 -10.62
N SER A 27 -0.66 14.20 -10.95
CA SER A 27 0.22 15.36 -10.80
C SER A 27 0.39 15.81 -9.35
N GLU A 28 -0.58 15.53 -8.48
CA GLU A 28 -0.60 15.89 -7.06
C GLU A 28 0.01 14.80 -6.17
N LEU A 29 0.15 13.58 -6.71
CA LEU A 29 0.63 12.42 -5.97
C LEU A 29 2.15 12.47 -5.80
N LEU A 30 2.61 12.51 -4.54
CA LEU A 30 4.03 12.58 -4.19
C LEU A 30 4.62 11.20 -3.89
N THR A 31 3.79 10.27 -3.41
CA THR A 31 4.24 8.93 -2.99
C THR A 31 4.30 7.95 -4.16
N CYS A 32 5.19 6.95 -4.06
CA CYS A 32 5.28 5.82 -4.98
C CYS A 32 5.31 6.19 -6.49
N PRO A 33 6.17 7.12 -6.93
CA PRO A 33 6.13 7.64 -8.31
C PRO A 33 6.40 6.57 -9.39
N GLU A 34 7.11 5.49 -9.06
CA GLU A 34 7.51 4.42 -9.99
C GLU A 34 6.64 3.15 -9.84
N ILE A 35 5.51 3.24 -9.15
CA ILE A 35 4.66 2.06 -8.93
C ILE A 35 4.01 1.61 -10.24
N ASN A 36 3.93 0.29 -10.43
CA ASN A 36 3.16 -0.27 -11.55
C ASN A 36 1.67 -0.30 -11.20
N THR A 37 0.92 0.65 -11.76
CA THR A 37 -0.52 0.80 -11.49
C THR A 37 -1.38 -0.34 -12.02
N SER A 38 -0.93 -1.07 -13.04
CA SER A 38 -1.65 -2.26 -13.52
C SER A 38 -1.67 -3.39 -12.48
N LEU A 39 -0.75 -3.39 -11.50
CA LEU A 39 -0.67 -4.40 -10.43
C LEU A 39 -1.08 -3.87 -9.06
N ALA A 40 -1.02 -2.56 -8.86
CA ALA A 40 -1.31 -1.92 -7.57
C ALA A 40 -2.57 -1.02 -7.59
N GLY A 41 -3.24 -0.94 -8.73
CA GLY A 41 -4.39 -0.06 -8.92
C GLY A 41 -4.01 1.38 -9.23
N THR A 42 -4.99 2.15 -9.66
CA THR A 42 -4.86 3.56 -10.02
C THR A 42 -5.55 4.42 -8.97
N ILE A 43 -4.85 5.44 -8.45
CA ILE A 43 -5.47 6.43 -7.56
C ILE A 43 -6.38 7.33 -8.40
N VAL A 44 -7.66 7.37 -8.07
CA VAL A 44 -8.69 8.12 -8.78
C VAL A 44 -9.19 9.33 -8.01
N GLU A 45 -9.01 9.34 -6.70
CA GLU A 45 -9.36 10.46 -5.83
C GLU A 45 -8.29 10.65 -4.77
N LEU A 46 -7.93 11.90 -4.52
CA LEU A 46 -6.93 12.29 -3.53
C LEU A 46 -7.42 13.54 -2.82
N ASP A 47 -7.49 13.44 -1.49
CA ASP A 47 -7.82 14.57 -0.63
C ASP A 47 -7.01 14.45 0.67
N LYS A 48 -7.18 15.43 1.53
CA LYS A 48 -6.52 15.48 2.82
C LYS A 48 -6.91 14.28 3.69
N ASN A 49 -5.91 13.42 3.99
CA ASN A 49 -6.07 12.19 4.77
C ASN A 49 -6.98 11.14 4.13
N PHE A 50 -7.22 11.25 2.84
CA PHE A 50 -8.08 10.35 2.08
C PHE A 50 -7.48 10.06 0.72
N ALA A 51 -7.64 8.82 0.26
CA ALA A 51 -7.41 8.44 -1.13
C ALA A 51 -8.36 7.30 -1.52
N LYS A 52 -8.74 7.29 -2.79
CA LYS A 52 -9.48 6.19 -3.40
C LYS A 52 -8.69 5.62 -4.57
N SER A 53 -8.66 4.31 -4.68
CA SER A 53 -8.04 3.62 -5.82
C SER A 53 -8.95 2.57 -6.41
N ILE A 54 -8.72 2.29 -7.69
CA ILE A 54 -9.39 1.24 -8.46
C ILE A 54 -8.34 0.23 -8.89
N LEU A 55 -8.53 -1.03 -8.52
CA LEU A 55 -7.77 -2.18 -9.01
C LEU A 55 -8.66 -3.02 -9.91
N ILE A 56 -8.33 -3.07 -11.20
CA ILE A 56 -8.96 -3.96 -12.17
C ILE A 56 -8.14 -5.25 -12.19
N THR A 57 -8.78 -6.38 -11.89
CA THR A 57 -8.07 -7.65 -11.83
C THR A 57 -7.82 -8.23 -13.22
N THR A 58 -6.57 -8.59 -13.51
CA THR A 58 -6.10 -9.04 -14.81
C THR A 58 -5.58 -10.46 -14.80
N SER A 59 -5.28 -11.02 -15.98
CA SER A 59 -4.68 -12.35 -16.14
C SER A 59 -3.30 -12.49 -15.49
N ASP A 60 -2.58 -11.38 -15.27
CA ASP A 60 -1.27 -11.39 -14.60
C ASP A 60 -1.35 -11.61 -13.09
N MET A 61 -2.57 -11.57 -12.54
CA MET A 61 -2.84 -11.70 -11.10
C MET A 61 -3.41 -13.07 -10.69
N ILE A 62 -3.76 -13.93 -11.67
CA ILE A 62 -4.40 -15.21 -11.39
C ILE A 62 -3.42 -16.26 -10.86
N ILE A 63 -3.91 -17.17 -10.04
CA ILE A 63 -3.13 -18.29 -9.47
C ILE A 63 -3.61 -19.66 -9.94
N ASP A 64 -4.75 -19.72 -10.63
CA ASP A 64 -5.32 -21.00 -11.11
C ASP A 64 -6.15 -20.81 -12.40
N GLU A 65 -6.55 -21.94 -12.99
CA GLU A 65 -7.34 -21.96 -14.22
C GLU A 65 -8.80 -21.45 -14.02
N GLN A 66 -9.27 -21.31 -12.78
CA GLN A 66 -10.58 -20.79 -12.45
C GLN A 66 -10.61 -19.25 -12.38
N GLY A 67 -9.42 -18.62 -12.51
CA GLY A 67 -9.27 -17.17 -12.47
C GLY A 67 -9.27 -16.59 -11.06
N LEU A 68 -8.89 -17.38 -10.05
CA LEU A 68 -8.71 -16.88 -8.69
C LEU A 68 -7.54 -15.90 -8.64
N ILE A 69 -7.77 -14.72 -8.07
CA ILE A 69 -6.74 -13.67 -7.91
C ILE A 69 -5.88 -13.95 -6.67
N PHE A 70 -4.57 -13.77 -6.82
CA PHE A 70 -3.65 -13.88 -5.69
C PHE A 70 -3.82 -12.70 -4.73
N ASP A 71 -4.13 -12.98 -3.46
CA ASP A 71 -4.45 -11.98 -2.43
C ASP A 71 -3.34 -10.93 -2.21
N ALA A 72 -2.10 -11.23 -2.60
CA ALA A 72 -0.99 -10.30 -2.53
C ALA A 72 -1.23 -9.02 -3.37
N PHE A 73 -1.97 -9.12 -4.49
CA PHE A 73 -2.30 -7.94 -5.30
C PHE A 73 -3.33 -7.05 -4.62
N ILE A 74 -4.28 -7.64 -3.88
CA ILE A 74 -5.22 -6.88 -3.04
C ILE A 74 -4.44 -6.09 -1.98
N PHE A 75 -3.48 -6.75 -1.33
CA PHE A 75 -2.64 -6.09 -0.33
C PHE A 75 -1.71 -5.04 -0.96
N ALA A 76 -1.17 -5.27 -2.16
CA ALA A 76 -0.36 -4.29 -2.87
C ALA A 76 -1.16 -3.01 -3.17
N ALA A 77 -2.39 -3.15 -3.64
CA ALA A 77 -3.28 -2.02 -3.88
C ALA A 77 -3.67 -1.29 -2.57
N ALA A 78 -3.95 -2.06 -1.50
CA ALA A 78 -4.25 -1.50 -0.18
C ALA A 78 -3.04 -0.74 0.40
N ASN A 79 -1.83 -1.26 0.20
CA ASN A 79 -0.58 -0.58 0.57
C ASN A 79 -0.44 0.75 -0.16
N TYR A 80 -0.65 0.74 -1.47
CA TYR A 80 -0.50 1.92 -2.31
C TYR A 80 -1.51 3.01 -1.92
N VAL A 81 -2.80 2.68 -1.83
CA VAL A 81 -3.82 3.67 -1.44
C VAL A 81 -3.62 4.19 -0.02
N ALA A 82 -3.11 3.36 0.91
CA ALA A 82 -2.79 3.80 2.26
C ALA A 82 -1.66 4.84 2.28
N GLN A 83 -0.61 4.65 1.49
CA GLN A 83 0.45 5.64 1.36
C GLN A 83 -0.05 6.91 0.64
N ALA A 84 -0.90 6.76 -0.40
CA ALA A 84 -1.52 7.88 -1.10
C ALA A 84 -2.37 8.75 -0.18
N SER A 85 -3.12 8.19 0.77
CA SER A 85 -3.93 8.97 1.72
C SER A 85 -3.11 9.88 2.65
N ILE A 86 -1.82 9.57 2.85
CA ILE A 86 -0.86 10.42 3.59
C ILE A 86 -0.14 11.37 2.64
N ASN A 87 0.10 10.94 1.42
CA ASN A 87 0.73 11.64 0.32
C ASN A 87 2.06 12.32 0.70
N LYS A 88 3.00 11.55 1.21
CA LYS A 88 4.37 11.99 1.51
C LYS A 88 5.36 11.32 0.56
N GLU A 89 6.37 12.06 0.11
CA GLU A 89 7.40 11.57 -0.82
C GLU A 89 8.09 10.31 -0.31
N PHE A 90 8.47 10.31 0.97
CA PHE A 90 9.13 9.17 1.60
C PHE A 90 8.24 8.59 2.69
N SER A 91 7.59 7.48 2.36
CA SER A 91 6.76 6.74 3.29
C SER A 91 6.99 5.23 3.14
N VAL A 92 6.82 4.51 4.24
CA VAL A 92 6.93 3.05 4.26
C VAL A 92 5.91 2.44 5.22
N ILE A 93 5.46 1.24 4.92
CA ILE A 93 4.65 0.45 5.85
C ILE A 93 5.56 -0.20 6.89
N ILE A 94 5.14 -0.18 8.14
CA ILE A 94 5.81 -0.82 9.27
C ILE A 94 4.98 -1.89 9.95
N GLY A 95 3.70 -2.00 9.61
CA GLY A 95 2.81 -3.02 10.13
C GLY A 95 1.45 -2.98 9.44
N SER A 96 0.76 -4.12 9.45
CA SER A 96 -0.59 -4.21 8.92
C SER A 96 -1.38 -5.30 9.64
N LYS A 97 -2.70 -5.08 9.75
CA LYS A 97 -3.68 -6.09 10.13
C LYS A 97 -4.75 -6.12 9.05
N CYS A 98 -4.83 -7.24 8.33
CA CYS A 98 -5.69 -7.39 7.16
C CYS A 98 -6.73 -8.48 7.38
N PHE A 99 -7.92 -8.30 6.79
CA PHE A 99 -8.98 -9.28 6.70
C PHE A 99 -9.45 -9.38 5.26
N PHE A 100 -9.44 -10.58 4.71
CA PHE A 100 -9.97 -10.94 3.40
C PHE A 100 -11.31 -11.63 3.62
N TYR A 101 -12.41 -10.98 3.26
CA TYR A 101 -13.76 -11.49 3.51
C TYR A 101 -14.24 -12.42 2.39
N ALA A 102 -13.78 -12.17 1.17
CA ALA A 102 -14.05 -13.01 0.03
C ALA A 102 -12.91 -12.92 -1.00
N PRO A 103 -12.68 -13.98 -1.80
CA PRO A 103 -11.70 -13.98 -2.87
C PRO A 103 -12.16 -13.11 -4.05
N LEU A 104 -11.21 -12.53 -4.76
CA LEU A 104 -11.43 -11.88 -6.04
C LEU A 104 -11.22 -12.85 -7.19
N LYS A 105 -11.90 -12.62 -8.31
CA LYS A 105 -11.72 -13.35 -9.56
C LYS A 105 -11.31 -12.42 -10.69
N LEU A 106 -10.80 -13.00 -11.74
CA LEU A 106 -10.45 -12.30 -12.97
C LEU A 106 -11.64 -11.45 -13.48
N GLY A 107 -11.38 -10.17 -13.76
CA GLY A 107 -12.35 -9.18 -14.23
C GLY A 107 -13.12 -8.45 -13.12
N ASP A 108 -12.89 -8.78 -11.84
CA ASP A 108 -13.44 -7.98 -10.75
C ASP A 108 -12.75 -6.61 -10.69
N VAL A 109 -13.53 -5.59 -10.36
CA VAL A 109 -13.04 -4.23 -10.10
C VAL A 109 -13.14 -3.97 -8.60
N LEU A 110 -11.97 -3.86 -7.94
CA LEU A 110 -11.89 -3.59 -6.52
C LEU A 110 -11.70 -2.09 -6.29
N GLU A 111 -12.67 -1.47 -5.64
CA GLU A 111 -12.60 -0.10 -5.15
C GLU A 111 -12.02 -0.12 -3.73
N LEU A 112 -10.93 0.61 -3.50
CA LEU A 112 -10.30 0.74 -2.21
C LEU A 112 -10.34 2.19 -1.74
N GLU A 113 -10.83 2.40 -0.52
CA GLU A 113 -10.83 3.69 0.15
C GLU A 113 -9.93 3.65 1.37
N ALA A 114 -9.06 4.64 1.50
CA ALA A 114 -8.11 4.78 2.59
C ALA A 114 -8.33 6.08 3.34
N HIS A 115 -8.45 5.97 4.67
CA HIS A 115 -8.57 7.10 5.58
C HIS A 115 -7.41 7.08 6.58
N ALA A 116 -6.53 8.07 6.49
CA ALA A 116 -5.47 8.25 7.47
C ALA A 116 -6.04 8.82 8.76
N LEU A 117 -5.84 8.07 9.86
CA LEU A 117 -6.37 8.40 11.17
C LEU A 117 -5.41 9.34 11.94
N PHE A 118 -5.99 10.17 12.81
CA PHE A 118 -5.28 11.01 13.78
C PHE A 118 -4.33 12.09 13.22
N ASP A 119 -3.49 12.62 14.09
CA ASP A 119 -2.69 13.81 13.95
C ASP A 119 -1.77 13.80 12.71
N GLU A 120 -1.95 14.81 11.86
CA GLU A 120 -1.15 15.02 10.64
C GLU A 120 0.32 15.34 10.92
N THR A 121 0.62 15.82 12.11
CA THR A 121 1.99 16.12 12.54
C THR A 121 2.77 14.87 12.93
N SER A 122 2.07 13.76 13.17
CA SER A 122 2.70 12.49 13.53
C SER A 122 3.36 11.85 12.29
N LYS A 123 4.63 11.53 12.40
CA LYS A 123 5.35 10.78 11.38
C LYS A 123 4.85 9.33 11.24
N LYS A 124 4.26 8.75 12.28
CA LYS A 124 3.65 7.43 12.29
C LYS A 124 2.14 7.58 12.33
N ARG A 125 1.46 7.00 11.36
CA ARG A 125 0.00 7.09 11.24
C ARG A 125 -0.61 5.73 10.94
N ASP A 126 -1.78 5.48 11.53
CA ASP A 126 -2.62 4.36 11.19
C ASP A 126 -3.57 4.79 10.06
N VAL A 127 -3.70 3.96 9.05
CA VAL A 127 -4.59 4.16 7.90
C VAL A 127 -5.58 3.02 7.88
N LYS A 128 -6.86 3.35 7.88
CA LYS A 128 -7.93 2.38 7.65
C LYS A 128 -8.19 2.27 6.16
N VAL A 129 -8.13 1.05 5.63
CA VAL A 129 -8.43 0.74 4.23
C VAL A 129 -9.60 -0.21 4.18
N VAL A 130 -10.57 0.06 3.29
CA VAL A 130 -11.71 -0.82 3.02
C VAL A 130 -11.81 -1.03 1.53
N GLY A 131 -12.01 -2.27 1.10
CA GLY A 131 -12.15 -2.64 -0.29
C GLY A 131 -13.50 -3.27 -0.61
N HIS A 132 -14.13 -2.83 -1.69
CA HIS A 132 -15.42 -3.33 -2.18
C HIS A 132 -15.34 -3.72 -3.65
N VAL A 133 -16.07 -4.77 -3.99
CA VAL A 133 -16.47 -5.05 -5.38
C VAL A 133 -17.96 -4.78 -5.46
N LYS A 134 -18.33 -3.73 -6.20
CA LYS A 134 -19.68 -3.17 -6.15
C LYS A 134 -20.01 -2.79 -4.69
N GLU A 135 -21.08 -3.34 -4.13
CA GLU A 135 -21.49 -3.08 -2.73
C GLU A 135 -20.97 -4.14 -1.73
N ILE A 136 -20.24 -5.16 -2.20
CA ILE A 136 -19.78 -6.26 -1.36
C ILE A 136 -18.40 -5.94 -0.80
N LYS A 137 -18.29 -5.91 0.52
CA LYS A 137 -17.01 -5.75 1.20
C LYS A 137 -16.15 -6.99 1.02
N MET A 138 -15.00 -6.82 0.37
CA MET A 138 -14.04 -7.89 0.08
C MET A 138 -12.84 -7.86 1.00
N PHE A 139 -12.43 -6.67 1.43
CA PHE A 139 -11.18 -6.46 2.16
C PHE A 139 -11.31 -5.35 3.20
N GLU A 140 -10.59 -5.50 4.30
CA GLU A 140 -10.37 -4.43 5.29
C GLU A 140 -8.97 -4.54 5.88
N ALA A 141 -8.32 -3.41 6.09
CA ALA A 141 -7.04 -3.37 6.76
C ALA A 141 -6.90 -2.13 7.65
N THR A 142 -6.06 -2.27 8.68
CA THR A 142 -5.41 -1.16 9.35
C THR A 142 -3.92 -1.24 9.05
N ILE A 143 -3.40 -0.24 8.39
CA ILE A 143 -2.02 -0.19 7.89
C ILE A 143 -1.28 0.93 8.61
N GLN A 144 -0.14 0.59 9.20
CA GLN A 144 0.73 1.57 9.86
C GLN A 144 1.75 2.09 8.86
N VAL A 145 1.69 3.38 8.58
CA VAL A 145 2.59 4.07 7.65
C VAL A 145 3.47 5.03 8.43
N VAL A 146 4.75 5.05 8.11
CA VAL A 146 5.71 6.04 8.63
C VAL A 146 6.21 6.89 7.47
N SER A 147 6.12 8.21 7.64
CA SER A 147 6.78 9.16 6.72
C SER A 147 8.12 9.58 7.29
N THR A 148 9.11 9.75 6.41
CA THR A 148 10.47 10.17 6.75
C THR A 148 10.82 11.45 6.00
N ASP A 149 11.81 12.21 6.51
CA ASP A 149 12.26 13.44 5.86
C ASP A 149 13.23 13.15 4.70
N GLU A 150 13.79 11.93 4.67
CA GLU A 150 14.72 11.45 3.65
C GLU A 150 14.36 10.04 3.23
N HIS A 151 14.86 9.62 2.06
CA HIS A 151 14.70 8.25 1.59
C HIS A 151 15.24 7.24 2.62
N ILE A 152 14.46 6.17 2.88
CA ILE A 152 14.74 5.19 3.94
C ILE A 152 16.16 4.60 3.88
N PHE A 153 16.76 4.47 2.68
CA PHE A 153 18.12 3.96 2.52
C PHE A 153 19.22 4.97 2.90
N LYS A 154 18.87 6.25 3.06
CA LYS A 154 19.79 7.30 3.55
C LYS A 154 19.80 7.37 5.08
N LEU A 155 18.78 6.86 5.74
CA LEU A 155 18.72 6.80 7.19
C LEU A 155 19.82 5.89 7.73
N LYS A 156 20.59 6.38 8.70
CA LYS A 156 21.62 5.57 9.37
C LYS A 156 20.93 4.41 10.08
N ARG A 157 21.23 3.19 9.67
CA ARG A 157 20.77 2.01 10.40
C ARG A 157 21.44 2.01 11.78
N PRO A 158 20.70 1.88 12.90
CA PRO A 158 21.32 1.66 14.19
C PRO A 158 22.15 0.38 14.12
N PRO A 159 23.33 0.32 14.75
CA PRO A 159 24.16 -0.87 14.74
C PRO A 159 23.37 -2.04 15.30
N LEU A 160 23.41 -3.18 14.61
CA LEU A 160 22.69 -4.42 14.96
C LEU A 160 22.95 -4.89 16.42
N ASN A 161 24.00 -4.38 17.06
CA ASN A 161 24.45 -4.77 18.39
C ASN A 161 23.92 -3.91 19.54
N ALA A 162 23.10 -2.90 19.29
CA ALA A 162 22.53 -2.06 20.37
C ALA A 162 21.48 -2.80 21.22
N ALA A 163 20.99 -3.96 20.78
CA ALA A 163 20.00 -4.77 21.50
C ALA A 163 20.60 -5.93 22.31
N LYS A 164 21.93 -6.10 22.35
CA LYS A 164 22.59 -7.21 23.06
C LYS A 164 23.55 -6.72 24.14
N ALA A 165 23.05 -5.93 25.07
CA ALA A 165 23.67 -5.84 26.40
C ALA A 165 22.76 -6.54 27.42
N GLY A 166 22.59 -7.86 27.28
CA GLY A 166 21.80 -8.69 28.16
C GLY A 166 21.48 -10.03 27.51
N GLU A 167 22.26 -11.04 27.94
CA GLU A 167 22.02 -12.47 27.78
C GLU A 167 22.47 -13.20 26.51
N ASN A 168 23.40 -14.13 26.81
CA ASN A 168 23.93 -15.18 25.95
C ASN A 168 22.83 -16.11 25.43
N SER A 169 22.81 -16.34 24.13
CA SER A 169 22.64 -17.67 23.54
C SER A 169 22.81 -17.65 22.03
N GLU A 170 23.58 -18.59 21.53
CA GLU A 170 23.95 -18.83 20.14
C GLU A 170 22.71 -19.18 19.27
N SER A 171 22.61 -18.55 18.11
CA SER A 171 22.09 -19.21 16.88
C SER A 171 22.37 -18.36 15.64
N PRO A 172 22.94 -18.93 14.58
CA PRO A 172 23.29 -18.22 13.35
C PRO A 172 22.18 -18.42 12.31
N THR A 173 21.24 -17.54 12.25
CA THR A 173 20.37 -17.41 11.08
C THR A 173 20.01 -15.93 10.92
N GLY A 174 20.35 -15.37 9.76
CA GLY A 174 20.19 -13.96 9.43
C GLY A 174 18.72 -13.51 9.21
N ALA A 175 17.84 -13.84 10.14
CA ALA A 175 16.47 -13.33 10.13
C ALA A 175 16.45 -11.94 10.76
N VAL A 176 16.04 -10.95 9.97
CA VAL A 176 15.84 -9.57 10.42
C VAL A 176 14.63 -9.55 11.34
N ASN A 177 14.82 -9.27 12.64
CA ASN A 177 13.71 -9.16 13.58
C ASN A 177 12.88 -7.90 13.25
N PRO A 178 11.60 -8.04 12.85
CA PRO A 178 10.75 -6.91 12.48
C PRO A 178 10.51 -5.93 13.63
N GLU A 179 10.51 -6.38 14.88
CA GLU A 179 10.38 -5.50 16.05
C GLU A 179 11.64 -4.61 16.27
N ALA A 180 12.82 -5.13 15.94
CA ALA A 180 14.05 -4.35 16.00
C ALA A 180 14.08 -3.27 14.91
N MET A 181 13.55 -3.54 13.71
CA MET A 181 13.41 -2.53 12.66
C MET A 181 12.38 -1.45 13.01
N ALA A 182 11.23 -1.84 13.54
CA ALA A 182 10.21 -0.90 13.98
C ALA A 182 10.71 -0.02 15.14
N SER A 183 11.43 -0.58 16.09
CA SER A 183 12.03 0.14 17.21
C SER A 183 13.15 1.09 16.75
N ALA A 184 13.98 0.68 15.79
CA ALA A 184 15.03 1.49 15.20
C ALA A 184 14.49 2.69 14.40
N LEU A 185 13.41 2.48 13.65
CA LEU A 185 12.70 3.55 12.94
C LEU A 185 12.06 4.52 13.94
N ALA A 186 11.41 4.02 15.00
CA ALA A 186 10.81 4.83 16.04
C ALA A 186 11.85 5.67 16.82
N ALA A 187 13.06 5.15 17.02
CA ALA A 187 14.14 5.88 17.67
C ALA A 187 14.73 7.00 16.80
N SER A 188 14.76 6.83 15.48
CA SER A 188 15.23 7.86 14.53
C SER A 188 14.24 9.03 14.40
N LEU A 189 12.97 8.82 14.78
CA LEU A 189 11.89 9.81 14.70
C LEU A 189 11.74 10.70 15.96
N ARG A 190 12.56 10.46 17.01
CA ARG A 190 12.52 11.20 18.29
C ARG A 190 13.58 12.31 18.42
N LYS A 191 14.28 12.64 17.34
CA LYS A 191 15.25 13.75 17.34
C LYS A 191 14.74 14.94 16.55
#